data_cb99bc1475c6196c9f74325eed976b6c
#
_entry.id   cb99bc1475c6196c9f74325eed976b6c
#
_cell.length_a   1.000
_cell.length_b   1.000
_cell.length_c   1.000
_cell.angle_alpha   90.00
_cell.angle_beta   90.00
_cell.angle_gamma   90.00
#
_symmetry.space_group_name_H-M   'P 1'
#
loop_
_entity.id
_entity.type
_entity.pdbx_description
1 polymer ?
#
loop_
_entity_poly.entity_id
_entity_poly.type
_entity_poly.pdbx_seq_one_letter_code
_entity_poly.pdbx_strand_id
1 'polypeptide(L)'
;MDETTAGTPLNDEPALPGFAPAPAAAPAAPYRVLARKYRPRTFDDLIGQEAMVRTLSNAFDTGRIPQAWMLTGVRGVGKTTTARILARGLNYQTPDGSGAPTIHMPGLGVHCEAIMESRHVDVLEMDAASHTGIEDVRQIIDGIRYSPASARYKVYIIDEVHMLSEKAFNAFLKTLEEPPPHAKFVFATTEIRKVPVTILSRCQRFDLRRIEADKLVAHLSRICDAEGVRADREALAAIARAAEGSARDSLSLLDQAIAHGAGVVTSDTVRDMLGLADRAGIIDLFEAVMRGDVAAAFAGLRAQYDAGADPAVILSDLAAFSHVVTRLKLLPEAARDPALSEVERVRGADFAQRLSVRTLSRAWQILLKGIPEVQAANRPVAAAEMVLVRLAYAADLPTPDEALRSLRDGAPLPAGGPPAPSPKPNGPSASGAMALAASQAQPQPRPQPSAEPTLRLRRFEDVVALAGEKREIILKAALERDVRLVRFEEGRIELSLTETG
;
A
#
# COMPACT_ATOMS: atom_id res chain seq x y z
N MET A 1 64.07 -38.77 -17.34
CA MET A 1 63.21 -39.85 -17.81
C MET A 1 61.89 -39.57 -17.12
N ASP A 2 61.00 -38.80 -17.77
CA ASP A 2 59.89 -39.26 -18.55
C ASP A 2 59.21 -38.06 -19.22
N GLU A 3 58.87 -38.33 -20.47
CA GLU A 3 58.41 -37.42 -21.48
C GLU A 3 56.92 -36.99 -21.22
N THR A 4 56.69 -35.69 -21.29
CA THR A 4 55.35 -35.10 -21.35
C THR A 4 54.94 -34.98 -22.81
N THR A 5 54.07 -35.83 -23.28
CA THR A 5 53.42 -35.75 -24.58
C THR A 5 52.37 -34.62 -24.61
N ALA A 6 52.64 -33.57 -25.32
CA ALA A 6 51.72 -32.51 -25.69
C ALA A 6 50.81 -33.03 -26.83
N GLY A 7 49.49 -33.08 -26.54
CA GLY A 7 48.46 -33.36 -27.56
C GLY A 7 48.10 -32.11 -28.35
N THR A 8 48.37 -32.17 -29.64
CA THR A 8 47.99 -31.19 -30.67
C THR A 8 46.50 -31.29 -30.95
N PRO A 9 45.72 -30.20 -31.00
CA PRO A 9 44.34 -30.25 -31.48
C PRO A 9 44.33 -30.27 -33.01
N LEU A 10 43.90 -31.38 -33.59
CA LEU A 10 43.50 -31.52 -34.99
C LEU A 10 42.12 -30.86 -35.15
N ASN A 11 42.03 -29.77 -35.89
CA ASN A 11 40.86 -29.34 -36.64
C ASN A 11 41.26 -28.28 -37.68
N ASP A 12 41.94 -28.74 -38.75
CA ASP A 12 42.00 -28.04 -40.04
C ASP A 12 41.06 -28.78 -41.00
N GLU A 13 39.77 -28.50 -41.01
CA GLU A 13 38.91 -28.78 -42.16
C GLU A 13 38.93 -27.57 -43.09
N PRO A 14 39.14 -27.73 -44.39
CA PRO A 14 39.17 -26.64 -45.36
C PRO A 14 37.74 -26.09 -45.53
N ALA A 15 37.54 -24.80 -45.21
CA ALA A 15 36.30 -24.05 -45.42
C ALA A 15 35.91 -24.03 -46.90
N LEU A 16 34.73 -24.47 -47.24
CA LEU A 16 34.15 -24.36 -48.58
C LEU A 16 34.07 -22.89 -49.03
N PRO A 17 34.51 -22.55 -50.23
CA PRO A 17 34.48 -21.18 -50.72
C PRO A 17 33.03 -20.71 -50.93
N GLY A 18 32.61 -19.73 -50.14
CA GLY A 18 31.28 -19.08 -50.28
C GLY A 18 30.51 -18.79 -48.97
N PHE A 19 30.97 -19.32 -47.83
CA PHE A 19 30.36 -19.00 -46.54
C PHE A 19 31.38 -18.22 -45.68
N ALA A 20 31.37 -16.89 -45.80
CA ALA A 20 31.94 -16.07 -44.76
C ALA A 20 31.07 -16.24 -43.48
N PRO A 21 31.65 -16.61 -42.30
CA PRO A 21 30.88 -16.63 -41.06
C PRO A 21 30.37 -15.21 -40.80
N ALA A 22 29.05 -15.09 -40.59
CA ALA A 22 28.48 -13.83 -40.16
C ALA A 22 29.25 -13.35 -38.89
N PRO A 23 29.55 -12.04 -38.78
CA PRO A 23 30.24 -11.54 -37.59
C PRO A 23 29.46 -11.96 -36.35
N ALA A 24 30.14 -12.68 -35.47
CA ALA A 24 29.56 -13.10 -34.20
C ALA A 24 28.98 -11.85 -33.51
N ALA A 25 27.65 -11.83 -33.31
CA ALA A 25 27.01 -10.77 -32.61
C ALA A 25 27.73 -10.62 -31.27
N ALA A 26 28.20 -9.41 -30.97
CA ALA A 26 28.81 -9.11 -29.68
C ALA A 26 27.87 -9.58 -28.57
N PRO A 27 28.36 -10.22 -27.50
CA PRO A 27 27.50 -10.72 -26.43
C PRO A 27 26.64 -9.55 -25.91
N ALA A 28 25.32 -9.70 -26.02
CA ALA A 28 24.38 -8.71 -25.54
C ALA A 28 24.72 -8.41 -24.08
N ALA A 29 24.90 -7.15 -23.75
CA ALA A 29 25.18 -6.73 -22.38
C ALA A 29 24.06 -7.30 -21.43
N PRO A 30 24.43 -7.80 -20.25
CA PRO A 30 23.45 -8.42 -19.35
C PRO A 30 22.31 -7.45 -19.08
N TYR A 31 21.08 -7.94 -19.21
CA TYR A 31 19.88 -7.16 -18.98
C TYR A 31 19.91 -6.49 -17.60
N ARG A 32 19.65 -5.19 -17.56
CA ARG A 32 19.52 -4.41 -16.32
C ARG A 32 18.11 -3.89 -16.18
N VAL A 33 17.46 -4.18 -15.06
CA VAL A 33 16.12 -3.67 -14.69
C VAL A 33 16.09 -2.14 -14.85
N LEU A 34 15.03 -1.60 -15.46
CA LEU A 34 14.90 -0.17 -15.77
C LEU A 34 15.09 0.74 -14.55
N ALA A 35 14.55 0.34 -13.40
CA ALA A 35 14.72 1.07 -12.14
C ALA A 35 16.19 1.23 -11.70
N ARG A 36 17.07 0.35 -12.15
CA ARG A 36 18.52 0.44 -11.90
C ARG A 36 19.25 1.16 -13.03
N LYS A 37 18.83 0.94 -14.29
CA LYS A 37 19.43 1.55 -15.50
C LYS A 37 19.21 3.06 -15.51
N TYR A 38 17.99 3.52 -15.17
CA TYR A 38 17.56 4.91 -15.18
C TYR A 38 17.58 5.56 -13.78
N ARG A 39 18.37 5.03 -12.85
CA ARG A 39 18.55 5.66 -11.55
C ARG A 39 19.19 7.04 -11.72
N PRO A 40 18.60 8.12 -11.18
CA PRO A 40 19.15 9.47 -11.23
C PRO A 40 20.63 9.51 -10.79
N ARG A 41 21.44 10.24 -11.52
CA ARG A 41 22.86 10.40 -11.24
C ARG A 41 23.23 11.77 -10.75
N THR A 42 22.43 12.79 -11.07
CA THR A 42 22.60 14.18 -10.66
C THR A 42 21.34 14.69 -9.98
N PHE A 43 21.40 15.86 -9.39
CA PHE A 43 20.22 16.52 -8.80
C PHE A 43 19.21 16.95 -9.89
N ASP A 44 19.69 17.26 -11.10
CA ASP A 44 18.85 17.66 -12.24
C ASP A 44 18.02 16.47 -12.78
N ASP A 45 18.46 15.24 -12.53
CA ASP A 45 17.71 14.03 -12.90
C ASP A 45 16.56 13.73 -11.92
N LEU A 46 16.51 14.41 -10.77
CA LEU A 46 15.47 14.17 -9.76
C LEU A 46 14.14 14.81 -10.15
N ILE A 47 13.10 13.99 -10.29
CA ILE A 47 11.79 14.42 -10.73
C ILE A 47 10.93 14.82 -9.53
N GLY A 48 10.29 16.01 -9.61
CA GLY A 48 9.34 16.48 -8.60
C GLY A 48 9.95 16.91 -7.27
N GLN A 49 11.30 17.10 -7.20
CA GLN A 49 12.00 17.47 -5.99
C GLN A 49 12.69 18.86 -6.12
N GLU A 50 12.21 19.71 -6.98
CA GLU A 50 12.82 20.99 -7.37
C GLU A 50 13.04 21.93 -6.15
N ALA A 51 12.11 21.92 -5.18
CA ALA A 51 12.22 22.74 -3.96
C ALA A 51 13.37 22.30 -3.05
N MET A 52 13.56 20.99 -2.92
CA MET A 52 14.67 20.41 -2.15
C MET A 52 16.01 20.74 -2.83
N VAL A 53 16.10 20.52 -4.14
CA VAL A 53 17.33 20.81 -4.91
C VAL A 53 17.74 22.26 -4.77
N ARG A 54 16.79 23.22 -4.86
CA ARG A 54 17.05 24.64 -4.66
C ARG A 54 17.61 24.95 -3.28
N THR A 55 17.06 24.33 -2.24
CA THR A 55 17.54 24.54 -0.86
C THR A 55 18.94 23.98 -0.67
N LEU A 56 19.23 22.82 -1.23
CA LEU A 56 20.56 22.23 -1.24
C LEU A 56 21.55 23.11 -2.00
N SER A 57 21.18 23.62 -3.20
CA SER A 57 22.02 24.55 -3.97
C SER A 57 22.47 25.73 -3.11
N ASN A 58 21.52 26.41 -2.49
CA ASN A 58 21.82 27.56 -1.65
C ASN A 58 22.76 27.20 -0.48
N ALA A 59 22.60 26.01 0.12
CA ALA A 59 23.47 25.57 1.21
C ALA A 59 24.91 25.31 0.73
N PHE A 60 25.09 24.72 -0.44
CA PHE A 60 26.40 24.47 -1.03
C PHE A 60 27.07 25.75 -1.51
N ASP A 61 26.33 26.64 -2.19
CA ASP A 61 26.85 27.93 -2.72
C ASP A 61 27.29 28.88 -1.61
N THR A 62 26.59 28.84 -0.45
CA THR A 62 26.93 29.66 0.72
C THR A 62 27.94 28.99 1.66
N GLY A 63 28.35 27.76 1.37
CA GLY A 63 29.25 26.99 2.25
C GLY A 63 28.61 26.55 3.59
N ARG A 64 27.28 26.74 3.75
CA ARG A 64 26.53 26.36 4.96
C ARG A 64 26.02 24.93 4.87
N ILE A 65 26.96 23.99 4.74
CA ILE A 65 26.66 22.57 4.57
C ILE A 65 26.41 21.93 5.95
N PRO A 66 25.19 21.44 6.25
CA PRO A 66 24.88 20.77 7.50
C PRO A 66 25.74 19.54 7.76
N GLN A 67 25.78 19.10 9.02
CA GLN A 67 26.47 17.84 9.38
C GLN A 67 25.55 16.61 9.20
N ALA A 68 24.24 16.81 9.32
CA ALA A 68 23.28 15.72 9.18
C ALA A 68 22.02 16.13 8.40
N TRP A 69 21.54 15.23 7.57
CA TRP A 69 20.30 15.37 6.81
C TRP A 69 19.33 14.26 7.19
N MET A 70 18.04 14.58 7.20
CA MET A 70 16.94 13.62 7.32
C MET A 70 16.08 13.68 6.08
N LEU A 71 16.18 12.65 5.22
CA LEU A 71 15.37 12.50 4.02
C LEU A 71 14.13 11.67 4.35
N THR A 72 12.95 12.25 4.26
CA THR A 72 11.68 11.56 4.54
C THR A 72 10.79 11.52 3.30
N GLY A 73 9.91 10.55 3.21
CA GLY A 73 8.99 10.38 2.09
C GLY A 73 8.64 8.92 1.85
N VAL A 74 7.62 8.68 1.04
CA VAL A 74 7.16 7.32 0.74
C VAL A 74 8.26 6.49 0.04
N ARG A 75 8.05 5.17 0.00
CA ARG A 75 8.96 4.27 -0.69
C ARG A 75 9.08 4.65 -2.18
N GLY A 76 10.28 4.54 -2.76
CA GLY A 76 10.50 4.68 -4.20
C GLY A 76 10.54 6.11 -4.75
N VAL A 77 10.42 7.18 -3.91
CA VAL A 77 10.51 8.58 -4.35
C VAL A 77 11.95 9.08 -4.52
N GLY A 78 12.95 8.25 -4.22
CA GLY A 78 14.35 8.57 -4.47
C GLY A 78 15.19 8.94 -3.24
N LYS A 79 14.76 8.65 -2.00
CA LYS A 79 15.51 8.97 -0.76
C LYS A 79 16.97 8.50 -0.80
N THR A 80 17.21 7.20 -0.97
CA THR A 80 18.55 6.60 -1.04
C THR A 80 19.33 7.11 -2.25
N THR A 81 18.66 7.34 -3.38
CA THR A 81 19.28 7.93 -4.57
C THR A 81 19.75 9.35 -4.29
N THR A 82 18.92 10.18 -3.68
CA THR A 82 19.28 11.55 -3.25
C THR A 82 20.44 11.52 -2.27
N ALA A 83 20.45 10.60 -1.30
CA ALA A 83 21.56 10.43 -0.37
C ALA A 83 22.89 10.16 -1.07
N ARG A 84 22.92 9.29 -2.09
CA ARG A 84 24.12 9.01 -2.90
C ARG A 84 24.53 10.20 -3.74
N ILE A 85 23.59 10.91 -4.38
CA ILE A 85 23.89 12.13 -5.15
C ILE A 85 24.48 13.19 -4.22
N LEU A 86 23.94 13.33 -3.01
CA LEU A 86 24.45 14.24 -1.99
C LEU A 86 25.89 13.89 -1.57
N ALA A 87 26.16 12.59 -1.33
CA ALA A 87 27.51 12.11 -1.01
C ALA A 87 28.50 12.37 -2.16
N ARG A 88 28.05 12.24 -3.43
CA ARG A 88 28.85 12.63 -4.61
C ARG A 88 29.15 14.12 -4.62
N GLY A 89 28.14 14.96 -4.41
CA GLY A 89 28.30 16.42 -4.36
C GLY A 89 29.25 16.90 -3.26
N LEU A 90 29.18 16.28 -2.08
CA LEU A 90 30.10 16.55 -0.96
C LEU A 90 31.55 16.18 -1.30
N ASN A 91 31.75 15.09 -1.99
CA ASN A 91 33.05 14.51 -2.32
C ASN A 91 33.45 14.73 -3.78
N TYR A 92 32.80 15.69 -4.46
CA TYR A 92 33.11 15.96 -5.87
C TYR A 92 34.55 16.44 -6.04
N GLN A 93 35.28 15.74 -6.91
CA GLN A 93 36.67 16.04 -7.27
C GLN A 93 36.87 15.64 -8.72
N THR A 94 37.42 16.56 -9.50
CA THR A 94 37.80 16.33 -10.90
C THR A 94 39.08 15.49 -10.98
N PRO A 95 39.40 14.86 -12.13
CA PRO A 95 40.59 14.03 -12.28
C PRO A 95 41.91 14.75 -12.06
N ASP A 96 41.94 16.07 -12.21
CA ASP A 96 43.12 16.94 -11.93
C ASP A 96 43.34 17.21 -10.44
N GLY A 97 42.48 16.65 -9.57
CA GLY A 97 42.53 16.84 -8.12
C GLY A 97 41.86 18.13 -7.62
N SER A 98 41.36 18.97 -8.53
CA SER A 98 40.60 20.16 -8.18
C SER A 98 39.15 19.82 -7.81
N GLY A 99 38.42 20.77 -7.26
CA GLY A 99 37.00 20.65 -6.94
C GLY A 99 36.66 21.05 -5.52
N ALA A 100 35.40 21.37 -5.32
CA ALA A 100 34.81 21.74 -4.03
C ALA A 100 33.47 21.01 -3.87
N PRO A 101 32.91 20.95 -2.66
CA PRO A 101 31.53 20.49 -2.49
C PRO A 101 30.60 21.28 -3.40
N THR A 102 29.84 20.59 -4.26
CA THR A 102 28.94 21.22 -5.22
C THR A 102 27.78 20.32 -5.56
N ILE A 103 26.63 20.90 -5.87
CA ILE A 103 25.50 20.16 -6.47
C ILE A 103 25.60 20.12 -8.01
N HIS A 104 26.35 21.07 -8.60
CA HIS A 104 26.58 21.13 -10.04
C HIS A 104 27.80 20.31 -10.40
N MET A 105 27.55 19.09 -10.87
CA MET A 105 28.58 18.13 -11.23
C MET A 105 28.64 18.02 -12.77
N PRO A 106 29.49 18.79 -13.44
CA PRO A 106 29.52 18.86 -14.90
C PRO A 106 30.01 17.56 -15.58
N GLY A 107 30.51 16.62 -14.78
CA GLY A 107 31.00 15.33 -15.26
C GLY A 107 31.18 14.31 -14.14
N LEU A 108 31.75 13.17 -14.49
CA LEU A 108 32.11 12.14 -13.52
C LEU A 108 33.39 12.54 -12.81
N GLY A 109 33.30 12.81 -11.51
CA GLY A 109 34.47 13.00 -10.64
C GLY A 109 35.07 11.66 -10.22
N VAL A 110 36.29 11.69 -9.65
CA VAL A 110 37.08 10.53 -9.25
C VAL A 110 36.29 9.55 -8.36
N HIS A 111 35.50 10.05 -7.44
CA HIS A 111 34.76 9.25 -6.47
C HIS A 111 33.34 8.86 -6.95
N CYS A 112 32.89 9.47 -8.05
CA CYS A 112 31.46 9.41 -8.45
C CYS A 112 30.97 7.99 -8.73
N GLU A 113 31.70 7.19 -9.47
CA GLU A 113 31.29 5.83 -9.86
C GLU A 113 31.23 4.92 -8.64
N ALA A 114 32.31 4.91 -7.82
CA ALA A 114 32.37 4.10 -6.61
C ALA A 114 31.24 4.42 -5.62
N ILE A 115 30.85 5.71 -5.48
CA ILE A 115 29.74 6.14 -4.63
C ILE A 115 28.40 5.65 -5.20
N MET A 116 28.18 5.79 -6.50
CA MET A 116 26.94 5.36 -7.13
C MET A 116 26.74 3.84 -7.06
N GLU A 117 27.80 3.08 -7.04
CA GLU A 117 27.80 1.62 -6.91
C GLU A 117 27.87 1.12 -5.45
N SER A 118 27.84 2.03 -4.46
CA SER A 118 27.92 1.71 -3.01
C SER A 118 29.19 0.92 -2.62
N ARG A 119 30.33 1.21 -3.28
CA ARG A 119 31.62 0.54 -3.02
C ARG A 119 32.74 1.50 -2.62
N HIS A 120 32.39 2.75 -2.27
CA HIS A 120 33.40 3.75 -1.87
C HIS A 120 33.78 3.61 -0.40
N VAL A 121 35.09 3.59 -0.09
CA VAL A 121 35.63 3.37 1.26
C VAL A 121 35.19 4.44 2.27
N ASP A 122 35.03 5.70 1.85
CA ASP A 122 34.63 6.82 2.70
C ASP A 122 33.13 7.14 2.64
N VAL A 123 32.33 6.37 1.90
CA VAL A 123 30.87 6.51 1.85
C VAL A 123 30.25 5.17 2.23
N LEU A 124 29.87 5.07 3.49
CA LEU A 124 29.31 3.86 4.06
C LEU A 124 27.79 3.92 3.98
N GLU A 125 27.19 2.90 3.37
CA GLU A 125 25.75 2.76 3.25
C GLU A 125 25.29 1.57 4.09
N MET A 126 24.34 1.81 5.00
CA MET A 126 23.73 0.79 5.86
C MET A 126 22.21 0.85 5.72
N ASP A 127 21.59 -0.30 5.57
CA ASP A 127 20.14 -0.47 5.68
C ASP A 127 19.80 -0.89 7.11
N ALA A 128 19.10 -0.01 7.84
CA ALA A 128 18.72 -0.27 9.22
C ALA A 128 17.68 -1.40 9.37
N ALA A 129 17.00 -1.80 8.29
CA ALA A 129 16.13 -2.96 8.32
C ALA A 129 16.91 -4.28 8.47
N SER A 130 18.13 -4.34 7.92
CA SER A 130 19.03 -5.49 8.02
C SER A 130 19.97 -5.42 9.23
N HIS A 131 20.21 -4.21 9.77
CA HIS A 131 21.19 -3.91 10.82
C HIS A 131 20.54 -3.06 11.92
N THR A 132 19.67 -3.68 12.72
CA THR A 132 18.88 -2.99 13.76
C THR A 132 19.64 -2.86 15.08
N GLY A 133 20.76 -3.55 15.24
CA GLY A 133 21.50 -3.71 16.47
C GLY A 133 22.29 -2.48 16.92
N ILE A 134 22.49 -2.35 18.22
CA ILE A 134 23.37 -1.30 18.79
C ILE A 134 24.83 -1.52 18.40
N GLU A 135 25.24 -2.77 18.17
CA GLU A 135 26.63 -3.10 17.85
C GLU A 135 27.01 -2.59 16.44
N ASP A 136 26.09 -2.71 15.46
CA ASP A 136 26.29 -2.17 14.11
C ASP A 136 26.50 -0.66 14.14
N VAL A 137 25.68 0.03 14.95
CA VAL A 137 25.78 1.48 15.13
C VAL A 137 27.06 1.86 15.87
N ARG A 138 27.52 1.08 16.86
CA ARG A 138 28.79 1.33 17.56
C ARG A 138 29.98 1.23 16.61
N GLN A 139 30.02 0.25 15.71
CA GLN A 139 31.07 0.13 14.69
C GLN A 139 31.14 1.37 13.80
N ILE A 140 29.95 1.93 13.42
CA ILE A 140 29.89 3.20 12.70
C ILE A 140 30.49 4.32 13.52
N ILE A 141 30.05 4.47 14.78
CA ILE A 141 30.51 5.54 15.68
C ILE A 141 32.00 5.47 15.94
N ASP A 142 32.56 4.28 16.14
CA ASP A 142 34.00 4.10 16.31
C ASP A 142 34.77 4.44 15.02
N GLY A 143 34.18 4.11 13.85
CA GLY A 143 34.72 4.48 12.55
C GLY A 143 34.74 5.99 12.25
N ILE A 144 33.83 6.76 12.87
CA ILE A 144 33.72 8.22 12.65
C ILE A 144 34.94 8.97 13.15
N ARG A 145 35.65 8.46 14.15
CA ARG A 145 36.83 9.09 14.74
C ARG A 145 38.00 9.20 13.75
N TYR A 146 38.04 8.36 12.75
CA TYR A 146 39.10 8.33 11.76
C TYR A 146 38.78 9.22 10.57
N SER A 147 39.79 9.99 10.12
CA SER A 147 39.68 10.80 8.91
C SER A 147 39.38 9.96 7.67
N PRO A 148 38.78 10.56 6.62
CA PRO A 148 38.58 9.89 5.34
C PRO A 148 39.91 9.39 4.78
N ALA A 149 39.85 8.25 4.05
CA ALA A 149 41.03 7.65 3.42
C ALA A 149 41.40 8.32 2.08
N SER A 150 40.40 8.72 1.30
CA SER A 150 40.59 9.24 -0.06
C SER A 150 39.73 10.45 -0.39
N ALA A 151 38.53 10.51 0.18
CA ALA A 151 37.56 11.57 -0.09
C ALA A 151 37.71 12.77 0.88
N ARG A 152 36.95 13.84 0.64
CA ARG A 152 36.95 15.02 1.51
C ARG A 152 36.16 14.78 2.80
N TYR A 153 35.03 14.12 2.69
CA TYR A 153 34.15 13.79 3.81
C TYR A 153 33.92 12.29 3.91
N LYS A 154 33.83 11.82 5.14
CA LYS A 154 33.33 10.48 5.45
C LYS A 154 31.84 10.57 5.59
N VAL A 155 31.09 9.98 4.67
CA VAL A 155 29.63 10.09 4.60
C VAL A 155 28.99 8.78 5.03
N TYR A 156 28.07 8.86 5.95
CA TYR A 156 27.28 7.73 6.46
C TYR A 156 25.84 7.86 5.98
N ILE A 157 25.41 6.96 5.10
CA ILE A 157 24.06 6.86 4.60
C ILE A 157 23.35 5.74 5.36
N ILE A 158 22.30 6.08 6.12
CA ILE A 158 21.54 5.11 6.91
C ILE A 158 20.11 5.14 6.40
N ASP A 159 19.76 4.09 5.64
CA ASP A 159 18.42 3.92 5.06
C ASP A 159 17.48 3.25 6.05
N GLU A 160 16.20 3.55 5.95
CA GLU A 160 15.10 3.11 6.81
C GLU A 160 15.43 3.24 8.31
N VAL A 161 16.03 4.39 8.67
CA VAL A 161 16.57 4.65 10.02
C VAL A 161 15.55 4.43 11.15
N HIS A 162 14.27 4.51 10.88
CA HIS A 162 13.19 4.23 11.85
C HIS A 162 13.16 2.78 12.35
N MET A 163 13.91 1.87 11.71
CA MET A 163 14.06 0.47 12.14
C MET A 163 15.12 0.30 13.23
N LEU A 164 15.93 1.32 13.51
CA LEU A 164 16.92 1.29 14.60
C LEU A 164 16.24 1.21 15.96
N SER A 165 16.86 0.46 16.87
CA SER A 165 16.43 0.43 18.26
C SER A 165 16.64 1.78 18.95
N GLU A 166 15.89 2.05 20.01
CA GLU A 166 16.02 3.28 20.80
C GLU A 166 17.45 3.45 21.36
N LYS A 167 18.09 2.35 21.78
CA LYS A 167 19.47 2.35 22.23
C LYS A 167 20.46 2.74 21.13
N ALA A 168 20.19 2.35 19.88
CA ALA A 168 20.99 2.70 18.71
C ALA A 168 20.84 4.19 18.38
N PHE A 169 19.63 4.75 18.44
CA PHE A 169 19.42 6.19 18.32
C PHE A 169 20.17 7.00 19.37
N ASN A 170 20.11 6.57 20.63
CA ASN A 170 20.79 7.25 21.74
C ASN A 170 22.33 7.25 21.57
N ALA A 171 22.89 6.20 20.95
CA ALA A 171 24.32 6.16 20.64
C ALA A 171 24.74 7.23 19.63
N PHE A 172 23.89 7.61 18.68
CA PHE A 172 24.17 8.69 17.72
C PHE A 172 24.11 10.09 18.32
N LEU A 173 23.37 10.32 19.42
CA LEU A 173 23.11 11.66 19.94
C LEU A 173 24.40 12.45 20.22
N LYS A 174 25.36 11.86 20.91
CA LYS A 174 26.62 12.53 21.21
C LYS A 174 27.39 12.93 19.95
N THR A 175 27.39 12.07 18.94
CA THR A 175 28.07 12.34 17.67
C THR A 175 27.36 13.40 16.83
N LEU A 176 26.03 13.47 16.92
CA LEU A 176 25.23 14.48 16.22
C LEU A 176 25.26 15.85 16.94
N GLU A 177 25.54 15.87 18.24
CA GLU A 177 25.76 17.13 19.01
C GLU A 177 27.12 17.76 18.70
N GLU A 178 28.16 16.93 18.68
CA GLU A 178 29.55 17.37 18.45
C GLU A 178 30.17 16.54 17.31
N PRO A 179 29.68 16.70 16.07
CA PRO A 179 30.14 15.89 14.95
C PRO A 179 31.56 16.33 14.53
N PRO A 180 32.48 15.37 14.25
CA PRO A 180 33.74 15.69 13.63
C PRO A 180 33.53 16.44 12.30
N PRO A 181 34.35 17.45 11.97
CA PRO A 181 34.14 18.28 10.78
C PRO A 181 34.16 17.49 9.46
N HIS A 182 34.87 16.38 9.45
CA HIS A 182 34.98 15.49 8.29
C HIS A 182 33.84 14.47 8.16
N ALA A 183 32.97 14.31 9.18
CA ALA A 183 31.88 13.35 9.16
C ALA A 183 30.56 13.99 8.71
N LYS A 184 29.82 13.32 7.83
CA LYS A 184 28.51 13.74 7.36
C LYS A 184 27.52 12.58 7.44
N PHE A 185 26.28 12.87 7.86
CA PHE A 185 25.24 11.87 8.02
C PHE A 185 24.07 12.14 7.09
N VAL A 186 23.58 11.11 6.43
CA VAL A 186 22.35 11.17 5.63
C VAL A 186 21.43 10.04 6.07
N PHE A 187 20.42 10.39 6.84
CA PHE A 187 19.39 9.47 7.29
C PHE A 187 18.24 9.48 6.29
N ALA A 188 17.70 8.31 5.97
CA ALA A 188 16.50 8.18 5.16
C ALA A 188 15.44 7.36 5.90
N THR A 189 14.17 7.76 5.78
CA THR A 189 13.05 7.06 6.42
C THR A 189 11.76 7.18 5.63
N THR A 190 10.95 6.13 5.68
CA THR A 190 9.54 6.17 5.25
C THR A 190 8.62 6.61 6.37
N GLU A 191 9.02 6.47 7.64
CA GLU A 191 8.20 6.72 8.82
C GLU A 191 8.85 7.72 9.79
N ILE A 192 8.76 9.01 9.45
CA ILE A 192 9.36 10.09 10.27
C ILE A 192 8.84 10.12 11.71
N ARG A 193 7.60 9.68 11.95
CA ARG A 193 6.99 9.68 13.30
C ARG A 193 7.63 8.70 14.26
N LYS A 194 8.33 7.68 13.76
CA LYS A 194 9.07 6.72 14.58
C LYS A 194 10.49 7.20 14.93
N VAL A 195 10.97 8.26 14.30
CA VAL A 195 12.30 8.82 14.60
C VAL A 195 12.21 9.77 15.80
N PRO A 196 13.05 9.60 16.82
CA PRO A 196 13.06 10.48 17.99
C PRO A 196 13.27 11.96 17.65
N VAL A 197 12.54 12.84 18.32
CA VAL A 197 12.64 14.31 18.13
C VAL A 197 14.05 14.82 18.42
N THR A 198 14.77 14.19 19.32
CA THR A 198 16.16 14.48 19.67
C THR A 198 17.13 14.32 18.49
N ILE A 199 16.88 13.37 17.58
CA ILE A 199 17.61 13.19 16.33
C ILE A 199 17.17 14.24 15.31
N LEU A 200 15.83 14.41 15.15
CA LEU A 200 15.26 15.34 14.17
C LEU A 200 15.73 16.78 14.39
N SER A 201 15.87 17.22 15.65
CA SER A 201 16.31 18.58 15.97
C SER A 201 17.76 18.88 15.58
N ARG A 202 18.57 17.86 15.29
CA ARG A 202 19.99 17.97 14.90
C ARG A 202 20.23 17.71 13.42
N CYS A 203 19.16 17.41 12.67
CA CYS A 203 19.22 17.13 11.24
C CYS A 203 18.49 18.21 10.44
N GLN A 204 19.02 18.57 9.29
CA GLN A 204 18.27 19.32 8.31
C GLN A 204 17.30 18.37 7.61
N ARG A 205 15.99 18.61 7.77
CA ARG A 205 14.94 17.77 7.23
C ARG A 205 14.58 18.17 5.81
N PHE A 206 14.39 17.17 4.95
CA PHE A 206 13.83 17.28 3.61
C PHE A 206 12.74 16.25 3.41
N ASP A 207 11.55 16.73 3.07
CA ASP A 207 10.38 15.91 2.79
C ASP A 207 10.28 15.70 1.27
N LEU A 208 10.69 14.54 0.77
CA LEU A 208 10.55 14.17 -0.64
C LEU A 208 9.07 13.89 -0.93
N ARG A 209 8.56 14.56 -1.95
CA ARG A 209 7.15 14.49 -2.33
C ARG A 209 6.88 13.30 -3.24
N ARG A 210 5.65 12.81 -3.21
CA ARG A 210 5.15 11.93 -4.28
C ARG A 210 5.24 12.67 -5.60
N ILE A 211 5.65 11.95 -6.64
CA ILE A 211 5.74 12.51 -7.99
C ILE A 211 4.34 12.52 -8.59
N GLU A 212 3.95 13.65 -9.17
CA GLU A 212 2.67 13.80 -9.84
C GLU A 212 2.55 12.84 -11.04
N ALA A 213 1.35 12.32 -11.27
CA ALA A 213 1.09 11.32 -12.31
C ALA A 213 1.56 11.80 -13.70
N ASP A 214 1.30 13.05 -14.06
CA ASP A 214 1.71 13.61 -15.35
C ASP A 214 3.24 13.66 -15.52
N LYS A 215 3.97 13.99 -14.45
CA LYS A 215 5.45 13.95 -14.46
C LYS A 215 5.97 12.52 -14.61
N LEU A 216 5.30 11.54 -13.96
CA LEU A 216 5.64 10.12 -14.13
C LEU A 216 5.37 9.65 -15.56
N VAL A 217 4.22 9.98 -16.15
CA VAL A 217 3.89 9.63 -17.54
C VAL A 217 4.92 10.20 -18.50
N ALA A 218 5.29 11.47 -18.35
CA ALA A 218 6.32 12.09 -19.18
C ALA A 218 7.69 11.41 -19.01
N HIS A 219 8.03 10.99 -17.79
CA HIS A 219 9.28 10.26 -17.52
C HIS A 219 9.27 8.87 -18.15
N LEU A 220 8.18 8.11 -17.99
CA LEU A 220 8.03 6.77 -18.58
C LEU A 220 8.06 6.84 -20.10
N SER A 221 7.42 7.85 -20.73
CA SER A 221 7.46 8.07 -22.17
C SER A 221 8.89 8.25 -22.65
N ARG A 222 9.68 9.14 -22.02
CA ARG A 222 11.10 9.31 -22.37
C ARG A 222 11.91 8.02 -22.30
N ILE A 223 11.59 7.18 -21.31
CA ILE A 223 12.29 5.91 -21.15
C ILE A 223 11.87 4.92 -22.22
N CYS A 224 10.58 4.84 -22.56
CA CYS A 224 10.12 4.02 -23.69
C CYS A 224 10.80 4.43 -25.00
N ASP A 225 10.91 5.74 -25.26
CA ASP A 225 11.61 6.26 -26.43
C ASP A 225 13.10 5.86 -26.45
N ALA A 226 13.77 5.94 -25.28
CA ALA A 226 15.17 5.56 -25.13
C ALA A 226 15.42 4.05 -25.26
N GLU A 227 14.44 3.21 -24.89
CA GLU A 227 14.49 1.75 -25.04
C GLU A 227 13.96 1.27 -26.42
N GLY A 228 13.39 2.19 -27.25
CA GLY A 228 12.76 1.83 -28.52
C GLY A 228 11.45 1.04 -28.35
N VAL A 229 10.79 1.18 -27.22
CA VAL A 229 9.53 0.51 -26.87
C VAL A 229 8.33 1.38 -27.26
N ARG A 230 7.37 0.78 -27.95
CA ARG A 230 6.08 1.46 -28.22
C ARG A 230 5.16 1.33 -27.00
N ALA A 231 4.66 2.46 -26.53
CA ALA A 231 3.77 2.50 -25.39
C ALA A 231 2.59 3.45 -25.61
N ASP A 232 1.39 2.99 -25.29
CA ASP A 232 0.21 3.82 -25.31
C ASP A 232 0.21 4.77 -24.11
N ARG A 233 -0.19 6.03 -24.33
CA ARG A 233 -0.26 7.03 -23.26
C ARG A 233 -1.18 6.61 -22.12
N GLU A 234 -2.30 5.93 -22.42
CA GLU A 234 -3.22 5.40 -21.42
C GLU A 234 -2.59 4.28 -20.57
N ALA A 235 -1.80 3.41 -21.21
CA ALA A 235 -1.03 2.37 -20.51
C ALA A 235 -0.05 2.99 -19.52
N LEU A 236 0.73 4.00 -19.95
CA LEU A 236 1.65 4.74 -19.10
C LEU A 236 0.93 5.47 -17.96
N ALA A 237 -0.25 6.03 -18.23
CA ALA A 237 -1.07 6.66 -17.19
C ALA A 237 -1.60 5.64 -16.17
N ALA A 238 -1.94 4.42 -16.60
CA ALA A 238 -2.34 3.33 -15.70
C ALA A 238 -1.16 2.89 -14.79
N ILE A 239 0.04 2.73 -15.35
CA ILE A 239 1.27 2.43 -14.61
C ILE A 239 1.58 3.55 -13.60
N ALA A 240 1.51 4.82 -14.01
CA ALA A 240 1.78 5.97 -13.14
C ALA A 240 0.81 6.04 -11.95
N ARG A 241 -0.48 5.70 -12.17
CA ARG A 241 -1.49 5.59 -11.10
C ARG A 241 -1.17 4.45 -10.14
N ALA A 242 -0.90 3.26 -10.67
CA ALA A 242 -0.58 2.08 -9.87
C ALA A 242 0.69 2.27 -9.03
N ALA A 243 1.64 3.07 -9.50
CA ALA A 243 2.87 3.40 -8.80
C ALA A 243 2.70 4.43 -7.67
N GLU A 244 1.53 5.07 -7.52
CA GLU A 244 1.18 6.01 -6.44
C GLU A 244 2.23 7.10 -6.17
N GLY A 245 2.89 7.61 -7.21
CA GLY A 245 3.91 8.66 -7.09
C GLY A 245 5.31 8.15 -6.79
N SER A 246 5.56 6.84 -6.89
CA SER A 246 6.86 6.20 -6.75
C SER A 246 7.52 6.03 -8.11
N ALA A 247 8.68 6.67 -8.34
CA ALA A 247 9.45 6.48 -9.58
C ALA A 247 10.01 5.05 -9.70
N ARG A 248 10.43 4.45 -8.59
CA ARG A 248 10.97 3.08 -8.60
C ARG A 248 9.92 2.07 -9.01
N ASP A 249 8.72 2.17 -8.42
CA ASP A 249 7.66 1.21 -8.68
C ASP A 249 7.08 1.41 -10.08
N SER A 250 6.98 2.67 -10.58
CA SER A 250 6.57 2.94 -11.96
C SER A 250 7.52 2.33 -12.99
N LEU A 251 8.83 2.38 -12.76
CA LEU A 251 9.83 1.76 -13.64
C LEU A 251 9.81 0.23 -13.55
N SER A 252 9.55 -0.33 -12.36
CA SER A 252 9.41 -1.77 -12.19
C SER A 252 8.16 -2.31 -12.89
N LEU A 253 7.03 -1.58 -12.79
CA LEU A 253 5.80 -1.91 -13.50
C LEU A 253 5.96 -1.76 -15.02
N LEU A 254 6.66 -0.72 -15.49
CA LEU A 254 6.96 -0.57 -16.91
C LEU A 254 7.80 -1.74 -17.44
N ASP A 255 8.79 -2.16 -16.68
CA ASP A 255 9.67 -3.28 -17.02
C ASP A 255 8.88 -4.59 -17.18
N GLN A 256 7.97 -4.85 -16.23
CA GLN A 256 7.04 -5.97 -16.29
C GLN A 256 6.09 -5.88 -17.50
N ALA A 257 5.55 -4.68 -17.78
CA ALA A 257 4.65 -4.46 -18.91
C ALA A 257 5.35 -4.70 -20.25
N ILE A 258 6.63 -4.28 -20.40
CA ILE A 258 7.44 -4.54 -21.59
C ILE A 258 7.66 -6.05 -21.79
N ALA A 259 7.97 -6.76 -20.69
CA ALA A 259 8.17 -8.21 -20.74
C ALA A 259 6.86 -8.95 -21.07
N HIS A 260 5.74 -8.54 -20.51
CA HIS A 260 4.42 -9.14 -20.73
C HIS A 260 3.91 -8.88 -22.16
N GLY A 261 4.12 -7.67 -22.68
CA GLY A 261 3.67 -7.24 -24.02
C GLY A 261 4.66 -7.52 -25.15
N ALA A 262 5.71 -8.32 -24.92
CA ALA A 262 6.74 -8.63 -25.92
C ALA A 262 7.31 -7.38 -26.64
N GLY A 263 7.54 -6.31 -25.88
CA GLY A 263 8.12 -5.05 -26.38
C GLY A 263 7.09 -3.99 -26.82
N VAL A 264 5.80 -4.25 -26.62
CA VAL A 264 4.74 -3.25 -26.86
C VAL A 264 3.88 -3.12 -25.59
N VAL A 265 3.70 -1.90 -25.09
CA VAL A 265 2.95 -1.61 -23.88
C VAL A 265 1.61 -1.02 -24.24
N THR A 266 0.57 -1.86 -24.31
CA THR A 266 -0.81 -1.46 -24.58
C THR A 266 -1.61 -1.32 -23.29
N SER A 267 -2.74 -0.62 -23.35
CA SER A 267 -3.65 -0.48 -22.22
C SER A 267 -4.19 -1.83 -21.73
N ASP A 268 -4.45 -2.76 -22.63
CA ASP A 268 -4.94 -4.10 -22.30
C ASP A 268 -3.85 -4.92 -21.61
N THR A 269 -2.63 -4.92 -22.17
CA THR A 269 -1.47 -5.61 -21.56
C THR A 269 -1.21 -5.14 -20.13
N VAL A 270 -1.28 -3.83 -19.88
CA VAL A 270 -1.09 -3.27 -18.53
C VAL A 270 -2.24 -3.63 -17.60
N ARG A 271 -3.46 -3.66 -18.13
CA ARG A 271 -4.66 -4.03 -17.37
C ARG A 271 -4.58 -5.49 -16.90
N ASP A 272 -4.21 -6.38 -17.79
CA ASP A 272 -4.05 -7.81 -17.50
C ASP A 272 -2.89 -8.03 -16.50
N MET A 273 -1.75 -7.39 -16.72
CA MET A 273 -0.59 -7.48 -15.83
C MET A 273 -0.88 -6.98 -14.41
N LEU A 274 -1.62 -5.90 -14.27
CA LEU A 274 -1.95 -5.33 -12.96
C LEU A 274 -3.09 -6.10 -12.27
N GLY A 275 -3.70 -7.09 -12.92
CA GLY A 275 -4.87 -7.81 -12.39
C GLY A 275 -6.05 -6.86 -12.15
N LEU A 276 -6.10 -5.75 -12.89
CA LEU A 276 -7.21 -4.81 -12.79
C LEU A 276 -8.43 -5.53 -13.34
N ALA A 277 -9.33 -5.93 -12.47
CA ALA A 277 -10.63 -6.48 -12.82
C ALA A 277 -11.26 -5.56 -13.87
N ASP A 278 -11.99 -6.14 -14.83
CA ASP A 278 -12.70 -5.37 -15.85
C ASP A 278 -13.48 -4.24 -15.17
N ARG A 279 -13.04 -2.98 -15.41
CA ARG A 279 -13.68 -1.81 -14.78
C ARG A 279 -15.16 -1.71 -15.09
N ALA A 280 -15.58 -2.19 -16.25
CA ALA A 280 -17.00 -2.26 -16.58
C ALA A 280 -17.70 -3.26 -15.66
N GLY A 281 -17.11 -4.44 -15.44
CA GLY A 281 -17.62 -5.44 -14.50
C GLY A 281 -17.66 -4.95 -13.05
N ILE A 282 -16.69 -4.16 -12.61
CA ILE A 282 -16.72 -3.51 -11.28
C ILE A 282 -17.89 -2.54 -11.16
N ILE A 283 -18.13 -1.73 -12.21
CA ILE A 283 -19.24 -0.77 -12.22
C ILE A 283 -20.59 -1.50 -12.24
N ASP A 284 -20.71 -2.62 -12.99
CA ASP A 284 -21.90 -3.45 -13.00
C ASP A 284 -22.15 -4.12 -11.65
N LEU A 285 -21.09 -4.63 -11.01
CA LEU A 285 -21.14 -5.17 -9.67
C LEU A 285 -21.57 -4.09 -8.64
N PHE A 286 -21.01 -2.89 -8.74
CA PHE A 286 -21.42 -1.76 -7.91
C PHE A 286 -22.90 -1.42 -8.08
N GLU A 287 -23.37 -1.41 -9.32
CA GLU A 287 -24.79 -1.16 -9.63
C GLU A 287 -25.70 -2.22 -9.03
N ALA A 288 -25.38 -3.51 -9.19
CA ALA A 288 -26.13 -4.62 -8.62
C ALA A 288 -26.22 -4.50 -7.08
N VAL A 289 -25.10 -4.22 -6.43
CA VAL A 289 -25.05 -4.06 -4.97
C VAL A 289 -25.87 -2.85 -4.52
N MET A 290 -25.77 -1.69 -5.19
CA MET A 290 -26.52 -0.50 -4.83
C MET A 290 -28.03 -0.62 -5.09
N ARG A 291 -28.44 -1.53 -5.95
CA ARG A 291 -29.86 -1.90 -6.17
C ARG A 291 -30.38 -2.94 -5.15
N GLY A 292 -29.49 -3.52 -4.33
CA GLY A 292 -29.83 -4.64 -3.45
C GLY A 292 -29.99 -5.97 -4.17
N ASP A 293 -29.58 -6.09 -5.42
CA ASP A 293 -29.62 -7.34 -6.19
C ASP A 293 -28.41 -8.22 -5.85
N VAL A 294 -28.56 -8.98 -4.76
CA VAL A 294 -27.52 -9.86 -4.24
C VAL A 294 -27.19 -10.99 -5.22
N ALA A 295 -28.20 -11.50 -5.98
CA ALA A 295 -27.98 -12.57 -6.92
C ALA A 295 -27.09 -12.11 -8.08
N ALA A 296 -27.39 -10.96 -8.67
CA ALA A 296 -26.54 -10.35 -9.70
C ALA A 296 -25.15 -9.99 -9.17
N ALA A 297 -25.06 -9.50 -7.92
CA ALA A 297 -23.79 -9.19 -7.28
C ALA A 297 -22.91 -10.44 -7.11
N PHE A 298 -23.46 -11.56 -6.66
CA PHE A 298 -22.73 -12.82 -6.55
C PHE A 298 -22.28 -13.35 -7.91
N ALA A 299 -23.15 -13.27 -8.92
CA ALA A 299 -22.80 -13.67 -10.28
C ALA A 299 -21.65 -12.82 -10.84
N GLY A 300 -21.69 -11.50 -10.64
CA GLY A 300 -20.63 -10.58 -11.06
C GLY A 300 -19.29 -10.83 -10.34
N LEU A 301 -19.32 -11.03 -9.02
CA LEU A 301 -18.13 -11.40 -8.26
C LEU A 301 -17.53 -12.72 -8.76
N ARG A 302 -18.37 -13.71 -8.98
CA ARG A 302 -17.93 -15.04 -9.44
C ARG A 302 -17.33 -14.98 -10.84
N ALA A 303 -17.94 -14.24 -11.76
CA ALA A 303 -17.41 -14.07 -13.10
C ALA A 303 -16.00 -13.44 -13.11
N GLN A 304 -15.76 -12.44 -12.28
CA GLN A 304 -14.43 -11.83 -12.15
C GLN A 304 -13.43 -12.76 -11.48
N TYR A 305 -13.85 -13.51 -10.46
CA TYR A 305 -13.01 -14.52 -9.82
C TYR A 305 -12.60 -15.63 -10.78
N ASP A 306 -13.54 -16.15 -11.58
CA ASP A 306 -13.30 -17.20 -12.58
C ASP A 306 -12.38 -16.69 -13.71
N ALA A 307 -12.38 -15.37 -13.97
CA ALA A 307 -11.43 -14.70 -14.86
C ALA A 307 -10.05 -14.48 -14.23
N GLY A 308 -9.86 -14.88 -12.96
CA GLY A 308 -8.56 -14.80 -12.25
C GLY A 308 -8.38 -13.61 -11.33
N ALA A 309 -9.39 -12.77 -11.13
CA ALA A 309 -9.28 -11.64 -10.21
C ALA A 309 -9.33 -12.07 -8.74
N ASP A 310 -8.46 -11.50 -7.88
CA ASP A 310 -8.49 -11.74 -6.45
C ASP A 310 -9.71 -11.05 -5.80
N PRO A 311 -10.50 -11.73 -4.95
CA PRO A 311 -11.66 -11.15 -4.29
C PRO A 311 -11.39 -9.89 -3.47
N ALA A 312 -10.23 -9.77 -2.83
CA ALA A 312 -9.84 -8.58 -2.10
C ALA A 312 -9.53 -7.40 -3.04
N VAL A 313 -8.98 -7.68 -4.22
CA VAL A 313 -8.76 -6.67 -5.27
C VAL A 313 -10.10 -6.18 -5.82
N ILE A 314 -11.05 -7.07 -6.10
CA ILE A 314 -12.41 -6.71 -6.55
C ILE A 314 -13.07 -5.76 -5.54
N LEU A 315 -13.00 -6.06 -4.23
CA LEU A 315 -13.54 -5.17 -3.20
C LEU A 315 -12.79 -3.84 -3.11
N SER A 316 -11.48 -3.84 -3.34
CA SER A 316 -10.66 -2.61 -3.38
C SER A 316 -11.06 -1.72 -4.55
N ASP A 317 -11.33 -2.30 -5.72
CA ASP A 317 -11.79 -1.58 -6.90
C ASP A 317 -13.21 -1.03 -6.72
N LEU A 318 -14.11 -1.80 -6.07
CA LEU A 318 -15.42 -1.30 -5.65
C LEU A 318 -15.30 -0.11 -4.69
N ALA A 319 -14.38 -0.16 -3.73
CA ALA A 319 -14.11 0.97 -2.84
C ALA A 319 -13.57 2.17 -3.63
N ALA A 320 -12.60 1.97 -4.52
CA ALA A 320 -12.07 3.03 -5.38
C ALA A 320 -13.16 3.67 -6.22
N PHE A 321 -14.07 2.89 -6.82
CA PHE A 321 -15.18 3.42 -7.60
C PHE A 321 -16.20 4.17 -6.72
N SER A 322 -16.53 3.67 -5.52
CA SER A 322 -17.36 4.39 -4.54
C SER A 322 -16.77 5.75 -4.17
N HIS A 323 -15.44 5.85 -4.04
CA HIS A 323 -14.74 7.12 -3.81
C HIS A 323 -14.86 8.05 -5.03
N VAL A 324 -14.68 7.52 -6.26
CA VAL A 324 -14.87 8.31 -7.50
C VAL A 324 -16.27 8.91 -7.55
N VAL A 325 -17.33 8.10 -7.32
CA VAL A 325 -18.72 8.57 -7.27
C VAL A 325 -18.92 9.64 -6.21
N THR A 326 -18.31 9.47 -5.04
CA THR A 326 -18.38 10.45 -3.95
C THR A 326 -17.70 11.77 -4.35
N ARG A 327 -16.53 11.72 -4.99
CA ARG A 327 -15.85 12.92 -5.53
C ARG A 327 -16.70 13.64 -6.57
N LEU A 328 -17.26 12.90 -7.52
CA LEU A 328 -18.13 13.47 -8.56
C LEU A 328 -19.38 14.14 -7.98
N LYS A 329 -19.92 13.58 -6.87
CA LYS A 329 -21.07 14.19 -6.18
C LYS A 329 -20.74 15.48 -5.45
N LEU A 330 -19.58 15.53 -4.78
CA LEU A 330 -19.16 16.68 -3.96
C LEU A 330 -18.44 17.75 -4.76
N LEU A 331 -17.72 17.36 -5.82
CA LEU A 331 -16.88 18.21 -6.65
C LEU A 331 -17.18 17.90 -8.14
N PRO A 332 -18.19 18.53 -8.76
CA PRO A 332 -18.57 18.24 -10.15
C PRO A 332 -17.44 18.45 -11.16
N GLU A 333 -16.51 19.35 -10.89
CA GLU A 333 -15.30 19.55 -11.69
C GLU A 333 -14.34 18.35 -11.70
N ALA A 334 -14.46 17.42 -10.74
CA ALA A 334 -13.72 16.18 -10.76
C ALA A 334 -14.05 15.29 -11.99
N ALA A 335 -15.16 15.54 -12.68
CA ALA A 335 -15.49 14.90 -13.96
C ALA A 335 -14.50 15.25 -15.10
N ARG A 336 -13.71 16.31 -14.94
CA ARG A 336 -12.66 16.71 -15.89
C ARG A 336 -11.31 16.07 -15.63
N ASP A 337 -11.22 15.23 -14.58
CA ASP A 337 -9.99 14.52 -14.24
C ASP A 337 -9.60 13.56 -15.40
N PRO A 338 -8.48 13.79 -16.08
CA PRO A 338 -8.03 12.92 -17.18
C PRO A 338 -7.71 11.49 -16.73
N ALA A 339 -7.64 11.28 -15.44
CA ALA A 339 -7.41 9.96 -14.87
C ALA A 339 -8.65 9.05 -14.89
N LEU A 340 -9.85 9.60 -15.08
CA LEU A 340 -11.09 8.83 -15.18
C LEU A 340 -11.28 8.30 -16.61
N SER A 341 -11.63 7.03 -16.72
CA SER A 341 -12.09 6.45 -17.99
C SER A 341 -13.46 7.04 -18.37
N GLU A 342 -13.80 6.99 -19.65
CA GLU A 342 -15.09 7.47 -20.15
C GLU A 342 -16.27 6.79 -19.42
N VAL A 343 -16.18 5.49 -19.22
CA VAL A 343 -17.22 4.69 -18.53
C VAL A 343 -17.37 5.12 -17.06
N GLU A 344 -16.26 5.33 -16.34
CA GLU A 344 -16.29 5.83 -14.97
C GLU A 344 -16.88 7.24 -14.88
N ARG A 345 -16.56 8.10 -15.84
CA ARG A 345 -17.05 9.47 -15.90
C ARG A 345 -18.56 9.51 -16.12
N VAL A 346 -19.07 8.78 -17.11
CA VAL A 346 -20.50 8.80 -17.48
C VAL A 346 -21.33 8.10 -16.42
N ARG A 347 -21.01 6.84 -16.09
CA ARG A 347 -21.77 6.06 -15.10
C ARG A 347 -21.59 6.57 -13.68
N GLY A 348 -20.38 7.04 -13.35
CA GLY A 348 -20.10 7.63 -12.05
C GLY A 348 -20.91 8.92 -11.81
N ALA A 349 -21.09 9.76 -12.82
CA ALA A 349 -21.93 10.95 -12.73
C ALA A 349 -23.42 10.59 -12.52
N ASP A 350 -23.93 9.54 -13.19
CA ASP A 350 -25.29 9.06 -13.00
C ASP A 350 -25.49 8.54 -11.55
N PHE A 351 -24.57 7.72 -11.03
CA PHE A 351 -24.62 7.28 -9.63
C PHE A 351 -24.50 8.44 -8.64
N ALA A 352 -23.68 9.43 -8.94
CA ALA A 352 -23.53 10.61 -8.10
C ALA A 352 -24.84 11.41 -7.98
N GLN A 353 -25.70 11.41 -9.01
CA GLN A 353 -27.04 12.01 -8.94
C GLN A 353 -27.99 11.18 -8.10
N ARG A 354 -28.00 9.86 -8.25
CA ARG A 354 -28.96 8.95 -7.63
C ARG A 354 -28.65 8.60 -6.18
N LEU A 355 -27.37 8.43 -5.83
CA LEU A 355 -26.96 7.97 -4.49
C LEU A 355 -26.70 9.13 -3.53
N SER A 356 -27.07 8.95 -2.26
CA SER A 356 -26.79 9.93 -1.21
C SER A 356 -25.32 9.85 -0.73
N VAL A 357 -24.75 10.95 -0.24
CA VAL A 357 -23.42 10.95 0.39
C VAL A 357 -23.38 9.97 1.56
N ARG A 358 -24.47 9.82 2.28
CA ARG A 358 -24.62 8.87 3.39
C ARG A 358 -24.46 7.44 2.92
N THR A 359 -25.17 7.04 1.85
CA THR A 359 -25.08 5.70 1.26
C THR A 359 -23.64 5.41 0.82
N LEU A 360 -23.01 6.36 0.11
CA LEU A 360 -21.64 6.23 -0.36
C LEU A 360 -20.62 6.12 0.78
N SER A 361 -20.78 6.94 1.84
CA SER A 361 -19.88 6.89 3.00
C SER A 361 -20.00 5.57 3.77
N ARG A 362 -21.23 5.05 3.91
CA ARG A 362 -21.48 3.75 4.55
C ARG A 362 -20.92 2.61 3.72
N ALA A 363 -21.12 2.66 2.40
CA ALA A 363 -20.54 1.69 1.46
C ALA A 363 -19.02 1.65 1.58
N TRP A 364 -18.37 2.81 1.57
CA TRP A 364 -16.94 2.94 1.79
C TRP A 364 -16.48 2.29 3.10
N GLN A 365 -17.16 2.56 4.21
CA GLN A 365 -16.80 1.99 5.52
C GLN A 365 -16.91 0.45 5.55
N ILE A 366 -17.98 -0.10 4.92
CA ILE A 366 -18.18 -1.55 4.87
C ILE A 366 -17.07 -2.20 4.04
N LEU A 367 -16.75 -1.63 2.88
CA LEU A 367 -15.68 -2.13 2.00
C LEU A 367 -14.31 -2.04 2.70
N LEU A 368 -13.99 -0.90 3.32
CA LEU A 368 -12.71 -0.71 4.01
C LEU A 368 -12.49 -1.71 5.16
N LYS A 369 -13.56 -2.11 5.86
CA LYS A 369 -13.50 -3.17 6.88
C LYS A 369 -13.48 -4.57 6.27
N GLY A 370 -14.21 -4.78 5.18
CA GLY A 370 -14.33 -6.08 4.52
C GLY A 370 -13.06 -6.54 3.81
N ILE A 371 -12.26 -5.63 3.25
CA ILE A 371 -11.04 -5.99 2.52
C ILE A 371 -10.07 -6.81 3.40
N PRO A 372 -9.64 -6.35 4.59
CA PRO A 372 -8.77 -7.17 5.45
C PRO A 372 -9.44 -8.45 5.97
N GLU A 373 -10.77 -8.46 6.15
CA GLU A 373 -11.51 -9.68 6.50
C GLU A 373 -11.37 -10.75 5.39
N VAL A 374 -11.50 -10.35 4.13
CA VAL A 374 -11.33 -11.24 2.97
C VAL A 374 -9.90 -11.72 2.83
N GLN A 375 -8.90 -10.84 3.04
CA GLN A 375 -7.48 -11.20 2.99
C GLN A 375 -7.08 -12.21 4.06
N ALA A 376 -7.70 -12.14 5.25
CA ALA A 376 -7.44 -13.06 6.37
C ALA A 376 -8.28 -14.35 6.32
N ALA A 377 -9.28 -14.44 5.43
CA ALA A 377 -10.23 -15.55 5.40
C ALA A 377 -9.65 -16.79 4.71
N ASN A 378 -9.92 -17.99 5.28
CA ASN A 378 -9.58 -19.26 4.63
C ASN A 378 -10.38 -19.52 3.32
N ARG A 379 -11.50 -18.83 3.12
CA ARG A 379 -12.36 -18.89 1.93
C ARG A 379 -12.64 -17.46 1.44
N PRO A 380 -11.72 -16.83 0.69
CA PRO A 380 -11.83 -15.41 0.32
C PRO A 380 -13.11 -15.08 -0.47
N VAL A 381 -13.54 -15.94 -1.38
CA VAL A 381 -14.78 -15.74 -2.17
C VAL A 381 -16.01 -15.67 -1.26
N ALA A 382 -16.17 -16.62 -0.34
CA ALA A 382 -17.31 -16.64 0.58
C ALA A 382 -17.31 -15.42 1.51
N ALA A 383 -16.12 -14.99 1.96
CA ALA A 383 -15.98 -13.78 2.76
C ALA A 383 -16.36 -12.52 1.95
N ALA A 384 -15.93 -12.42 0.69
CA ALA A 384 -16.32 -11.34 -0.22
C ALA A 384 -17.83 -11.31 -0.49
N GLU A 385 -18.45 -12.46 -0.72
CA GLU A 385 -19.91 -12.59 -0.86
C GLU A 385 -20.62 -12.00 0.39
N MET A 386 -20.13 -12.30 1.60
CA MET A 386 -20.72 -11.76 2.83
C MET A 386 -20.50 -10.25 2.99
N VAL A 387 -19.39 -9.71 2.47
CA VAL A 387 -19.18 -8.25 2.41
C VAL A 387 -20.20 -7.60 1.46
N LEU A 388 -20.44 -8.20 0.29
CA LEU A 388 -21.45 -7.72 -0.68
C LEU A 388 -22.88 -7.77 -0.10
N VAL A 389 -23.22 -8.83 0.65
CA VAL A 389 -24.51 -8.93 1.36
C VAL A 389 -24.63 -7.78 2.38
N ARG A 390 -23.62 -7.58 3.22
CA ARG A 390 -23.64 -6.45 4.19
C ARG A 390 -23.80 -5.10 3.48
N LEU A 391 -23.14 -4.93 2.34
CA LEU A 391 -23.21 -3.70 1.57
C LEU A 391 -24.61 -3.49 0.97
N ALA A 392 -25.19 -4.52 0.35
CA ALA A 392 -26.50 -4.46 -0.27
C ALA A 392 -27.64 -4.14 0.76
N TYR A 393 -27.60 -4.77 1.93
CA TYR A 393 -28.65 -4.59 2.95
C TYR A 393 -28.41 -3.42 3.89
N ALA A 394 -27.14 -3.04 4.16
CA ALA A 394 -26.84 -1.96 5.10
C ALA A 394 -26.88 -0.57 4.46
N ALA A 395 -26.82 -0.47 3.13
CA ALA A 395 -26.85 0.82 2.44
C ALA A 395 -28.14 1.61 2.70
N ASP A 396 -29.27 0.93 2.88
CA ASP A 396 -30.60 1.54 3.04
C ASP A 396 -31.11 1.53 4.50
N LEU A 397 -30.36 0.98 5.45
CA LEU A 397 -30.82 0.99 6.85
C LEU A 397 -30.83 2.42 7.42
N PRO A 398 -31.87 2.80 8.17
CA PRO A 398 -31.92 4.09 8.85
C PRO A 398 -30.79 4.19 9.88
N THR A 399 -30.28 5.40 10.11
CA THR A 399 -29.35 5.63 11.22
C THR A 399 -30.04 5.41 12.57
N PRO A 400 -29.28 5.13 13.65
CA PRO A 400 -29.85 5.04 15.00
C PRO A 400 -30.72 6.23 15.37
N ASP A 401 -30.33 7.45 14.98
CA ASP A 401 -31.12 8.68 15.23
C ASP A 401 -32.42 8.72 14.42
N GLU A 402 -32.39 8.26 13.17
CA GLU A 402 -33.59 8.17 12.33
C GLU A 402 -34.54 7.07 12.83
N ALA A 403 -33.99 5.93 13.22
CA ALA A 403 -34.77 4.86 13.84
C ALA A 403 -35.40 5.33 15.14
N LEU A 404 -34.68 6.06 15.99
CA LEU A 404 -35.20 6.66 17.21
C LEU A 404 -36.24 7.73 16.93
N ARG A 405 -36.07 8.57 15.91
CA ARG A 405 -37.09 9.56 15.49
C ARG A 405 -38.33 8.86 14.97
N SER A 406 -38.18 7.87 14.08
CA SER A 406 -39.31 7.08 13.55
C SER A 406 -40.11 6.39 14.68
N LEU A 407 -39.41 5.87 15.72
CA LEU A 407 -40.03 5.29 16.88
C LEU A 407 -40.75 6.35 17.76
N ARG A 408 -40.21 7.57 17.86
CA ARG A 408 -40.85 8.69 18.60
C ARG A 408 -42.05 9.24 17.85
N ASP A 409 -41.96 9.31 16.52
CA ASP A 409 -43.02 9.90 15.68
C ASP A 409 -44.09 8.87 15.30
N GLY A 410 -44.01 7.62 15.80
CA GLY A 410 -45.02 6.57 15.56
C GLY A 410 -45.09 6.12 14.09
N ALA A 411 -44.11 6.49 13.27
CA ALA A 411 -44.05 6.07 11.87
C ALA A 411 -43.60 4.59 11.77
N PRO A 412 -44.24 3.76 10.93
CA PRO A 412 -43.79 2.39 10.73
C PRO A 412 -42.39 2.40 10.17
N LEU A 413 -41.49 1.61 10.78
CA LEU A 413 -40.16 1.36 10.25
C LEU A 413 -40.31 0.81 8.83
N PRO A 414 -39.52 1.29 7.85
CA PRO A 414 -39.51 0.70 6.51
C PRO A 414 -39.16 -0.79 6.63
N ALA A 415 -40.16 -1.63 6.30
CA ALA A 415 -39.98 -3.06 6.25
C ALA A 415 -38.90 -3.35 5.16
N GLY A 416 -37.79 -3.92 5.57
CA GLY A 416 -36.69 -4.27 4.66
C GLY A 416 -37.15 -5.22 3.57
N GLY A 417 -36.90 -4.84 2.32
CA GLY A 417 -36.93 -5.71 1.14
C GLY A 417 -38.28 -5.89 0.47
N PRO A 418 -38.32 -5.92 -0.85
CA PRO A 418 -39.51 -6.31 -1.60
C PRO A 418 -39.89 -7.77 -1.26
N PRO A 419 -41.20 -8.07 -1.11
CA PRO A 419 -41.64 -9.44 -0.86
C PRO A 419 -41.23 -10.34 -2.04
N ALA A 420 -40.63 -11.47 -1.73
CA ALA A 420 -40.33 -12.52 -2.73
C ALA A 420 -41.64 -12.92 -3.46
N PRO A 421 -41.61 -13.10 -4.78
CA PRO A 421 -42.79 -13.51 -5.51
C PRO A 421 -43.26 -14.89 -5.03
N SER A 422 -44.48 -14.92 -4.51
CA SER A 422 -45.12 -16.16 -4.13
C SER A 422 -45.26 -17.08 -5.36
N PRO A 423 -44.96 -18.38 -5.27
CA PRO A 423 -45.16 -19.28 -6.38
C PRO A 423 -46.68 -19.42 -6.63
N LYS A 424 -47.10 -19.14 -7.86
CA LYS A 424 -48.47 -19.39 -8.33
C LYS A 424 -48.74 -20.91 -8.32
N PRO A 425 -49.85 -21.38 -7.76
CA PRO A 425 -50.23 -22.78 -7.91
C PRO A 425 -50.88 -23.00 -9.29
N ASN A 426 -50.22 -23.80 -10.14
CA ASN A 426 -50.87 -24.40 -11.29
C ASN A 426 -51.67 -25.62 -10.80
N GLY A 427 -53.01 -25.56 -10.95
CA GLY A 427 -53.86 -26.73 -10.86
C GLY A 427 -53.75 -27.65 -12.05
N PRO A 428 -54.26 -28.86 -11.98
CA PRO A 428 -55.65 -29.02 -12.40
C PRO A 428 -56.52 -29.92 -11.52
N SER A 429 -57.80 -29.70 -11.69
CA SER A 429 -58.97 -30.41 -11.14
C SER A 429 -58.93 -31.92 -11.29
N ALA A 430 -59.39 -32.66 -10.27
CA ALA A 430 -60.28 -33.82 -10.45
C ALA A 430 -61.07 -34.08 -9.16
N SER A 431 -62.37 -34.29 -9.39
CA SER A 431 -63.48 -34.58 -8.51
C SER A 431 -63.28 -35.83 -7.66
N GLY A 432 -63.92 -35.85 -6.47
CA GLY A 432 -64.13 -37.03 -5.67
C GLY A 432 -64.74 -36.73 -4.30
N ALA A 433 -66.03 -36.76 -4.22
CA ALA A 433 -66.83 -36.69 -3.01
C ALA A 433 -66.52 -37.85 -2.04
N MET A 434 -66.48 -37.59 -0.75
CA MET A 434 -67.34 -38.26 0.23
C MET A 434 -67.23 -37.68 1.62
N ALA A 435 -68.39 -37.63 2.28
CA ALA A 435 -68.69 -37.03 3.52
C ALA A 435 -68.28 -37.88 4.75
N LEU A 436 -68.47 -37.23 5.93
CA LEU A 436 -68.67 -37.77 7.27
C LEU A 436 -67.42 -37.82 8.18
N ALA A 437 -67.31 -36.99 9.17
CA ALA A 437 -67.84 -37.12 10.54
C ALA A 437 -67.27 -35.97 11.40
N ALA A 438 -68.22 -35.30 12.02
CA ALA A 438 -67.93 -34.31 13.09
C ALA A 438 -67.38 -35.05 14.31
N SER A 439 -66.24 -34.55 14.84
CA SER A 439 -65.93 -34.78 16.25
C SER A 439 -65.38 -33.49 16.84
N GLN A 440 -66.11 -33.02 17.83
CA GLN A 440 -65.78 -31.86 18.64
C GLN A 440 -64.49 -32.14 19.43
N ALA A 441 -63.47 -31.32 19.26
CA ALA A 441 -62.37 -31.24 20.20
C ALA A 441 -62.17 -29.79 20.61
N GLN A 442 -62.25 -29.57 21.90
CA GLN A 442 -62.07 -28.30 22.62
C GLN A 442 -60.76 -27.61 22.28
N PRO A 443 -60.69 -26.28 22.32
CA PRO A 443 -59.46 -25.54 22.13
C PRO A 443 -58.50 -25.72 23.31
N GLN A 444 -57.40 -26.39 23.07
CA GLN A 444 -56.26 -26.34 24.00
C GLN A 444 -55.60 -24.95 23.96
N PRO A 445 -55.18 -24.41 25.09
CA PRO A 445 -54.49 -23.12 25.14
C PRO A 445 -53.11 -23.24 24.45
N ARG A 446 -52.82 -22.31 23.55
CA ARG A 446 -51.49 -22.11 22.98
C ARG A 446 -50.48 -21.83 24.12
N PRO A 447 -49.30 -22.44 24.12
CA PRO A 447 -48.27 -22.03 25.06
C PRO A 447 -47.85 -20.60 24.71
N GLN A 448 -47.91 -19.72 25.70
CA GLN A 448 -47.29 -18.39 25.66
C GLN A 448 -45.78 -18.60 25.53
N PRO A 449 -45.08 -17.75 24.76
CA PRO A 449 -43.62 -17.77 24.75
C PRO A 449 -43.14 -17.51 26.17
N SER A 450 -42.43 -18.46 26.75
CA SER A 450 -41.76 -18.31 28.04
C SER A 450 -40.74 -17.17 27.89
N ALA A 451 -40.89 -16.16 28.71
CA ALA A 451 -39.90 -15.10 28.86
C ALA A 451 -38.55 -15.76 29.14
N GLU A 452 -37.54 -15.41 28.37
CA GLU A 452 -36.15 -15.78 28.66
C GLU A 452 -35.84 -15.40 30.13
N PRO A 453 -35.15 -16.24 30.89
CA PRO A 453 -34.81 -15.92 32.26
C PRO A 453 -33.90 -14.69 32.24
N THR A 454 -34.38 -13.56 32.71
CA THR A 454 -33.57 -12.37 32.97
C THR A 454 -32.50 -12.76 33.98
N LEU A 455 -31.25 -12.81 33.52
CA LEU A 455 -30.07 -13.05 34.35
C LEU A 455 -30.04 -11.94 35.44
N ARG A 456 -30.38 -12.30 36.66
CA ARG A 456 -30.29 -11.41 37.84
C ARG A 456 -28.93 -11.65 38.49
N LEU A 457 -27.98 -10.75 38.19
CA LEU A 457 -26.67 -10.72 38.85
C LEU A 457 -26.90 -10.09 40.27
N ARG A 458 -26.72 -10.86 41.32
CA ARG A 458 -26.91 -10.41 42.69
C ARG A 458 -25.62 -10.19 43.46
N ARG A 459 -24.52 -10.77 42.98
CA ARG A 459 -23.19 -10.69 43.61
C ARG A 459 -22.12 -10.49 42.54
N PHE A 460 -20.97 -10.00 42.97
CA PHE A 460 -19.82 -9.81 42.09
C PHE A 460 -19.33 -11.14 41.51
N GLU A 461 -19.41 -12.23 42.29
CA GLU A 461 -19.06 -13.56 41.82
C GLU A 461 -19.92 -14.03 40.64
N ASP A 462 -21.18 -13.59 40.57
CA ASP A 462 -22.07 -13.91 39.45
C ASP A 462 -21.58 -13.25 38.16
N VAL A 463 -20.95 -12.05 38.23
CA VAL A 463 -20.34 -11.35 37.11
C VAL A 463 -19.09 -12.09 36.62
N VAL A 464 -18.25 -12.55 37.54
CA VAL A 464 -17.05 -13.33 37.23
C VAL A 464 -17.42 -14.68 36.60
N ALA A 465 -18.46 -15.35 37.13
CA ALA A 465 -18.98 -16.60 36.55
C ALA A 465 -19.54 -16.39 35.14
N LEU A 466 -20.31 -15.31 34.92
CA LEU A 466 -20.87 -14.96 33.63
C LEU A 466 -19.77 -14.66 32.60
N ALA A 467 -18.68 -13.97 32.99
CA ALA A 467 -17.52 -13.75 32.14
C ALA A 467 -16.87 -15.09 31.71
N GLY A 468 -16.84 -16.08 32.63
CA GLY A 468 -16.39 -17.42 32.33
C GLY A 468 -17.29 -18.17 31.34
N GLU A 469 -18.61 -18.12 31.53
CA GLU A 469 -19.62 -18.74 30.64
C GLU A 469 -19.57 -18.14 29.22
N LYS A 470 -19.38 -16.82 29.12
CA LYS A 470 -19.26 -16.10 27.84
C LYS A 470 -17.89 -16.26 27.19
N ARG A 471 -16.97 -17.03 27.79
CA ARG A 471 -15.60 -17.29 27.35
C ARG A 471 -14.72 -16.02 27.26
N GLU A 472 -15.04 -15.00 28.02
CA GLU A 472 -14.24 -13.77 28.15
C GLU A 472 -13.11 -13.96 29.16
N ILE A 473 -12.10 -14.78 28.79
CA ILE A 473 -11.03 -15.23 29.69
C ILE A 473 -10.20 -14.06 30.23
N ILE A 474 -9.94 -13.05 29.39
CA ILE A 474 -9.15 -11.86 29.75
C ILE A 474 -9.90 -11.04 30.79
N LEU A 475 -11.20 -10.80 30.56
CA LEU A 475 -12.05 -10.05 31.48
C LEU A 475 -12.19 -10.78 32.83
N LYS A 476 -12.36 -12.10 32.82
CA LYS A 476 -12.40 -12.91 34.03
C LYS A 476 -11.12 -12.78 34.84
N ALA A 477 -9.97 -12.92 34.19
CA ALA A 477 -8.66 -12.81 34.86
C ALA A 477 -8.43 -11.41 35.46
N ALA A 478 -8.83 -10.34 34.75
CA ALA A 478 -8.76 -8.96 35.25
C ALA A 478 -9.68 -8.74 36.45
N LEU A 479 -10.93 -9.25 36.43
CA LEU A 479 -11.86 -9.16 37.54
C LEU A 479 -11.40 -9.94 38.79
N GLU A 480 -10.65 -11.02 38.63
CA GLU A 480 -10.13 -11.83 39.75
C GLU A 480 -8.82 -11.26 40.32
N ARG A 481 -7.96 -10.62 39.52
CA ARG A 481 -6.58 -10.26 39.94
C ARG A 481 -6.38 -8.76 40.14
N ASP A 482 -6.97 -7.93 39.26
CA ASP A 482 -6.54 -6.55 39.12
C ASP A 482 -7.53 -5.56 39.74
N VAL A 483 -8.69 -6.04 40.27
CA VAL A 483 -9.71 -5.16 40.88
C VAL A 483 -10.16 -5.64 42.25
N ARG A 484 -10.55 -4.68 43.09
CA ARG A 484 -11.25 -4.92 44.36
C ARG A 484 -12.66 -4.31 44.29
N LEU A 485 -13.65 -5.10 44.71
CA LEU A 485 -15.01 -4.63 44.80
C LEU A 485 -15.12 -3.58 45.92
N VAL A 486 -15.62 -2.40 45.58
CA VAL A 486 -15.96 -1.32 46.55
C VAL A 486 -17.44 -1.37 46.90
N ARG A 487 -18.29 -1.48 45.85
CA ARG A 487 -19.75 -1.50 46.03
C ARG A 487 -20.41 -2.26 44.90
N PHE A 488 -21.44 -3.04 45.24
CA PHE A 488 -22.26 -3.77 44.27
C PHE A 488 -23.75 -3.44 44.52
N GLU A 489 -24.38 -2.83 43.53
CA GLU A 489 -25.82 -2.50 43.52
C GLU A 489 -26.41 -2.97 42.18
N GLU A 490 -27.73 -3.17 42.14
CA GLU A 490 -28.42 -3.60 40.92
C GLU A 490 -28.27 -2.51 39.83
N GLY A 491 -27.52 -2.85 38.76
CA GLY A 491 -27.21 -1.92 37.66
C GLY A 491 -25.94 -1.07 37.85
N ARG A 492 -25.20 -1.18 38.97
CA ARG A 492 -24.00 -0.41 39.24
C ARG A 492 -22.97 -1.22 40.04
N ILE A 493 -21.75 -1.24 39.52
CA ILE A 493 -20.60 -1.89 40.19
C ILE A 493 -19.50 -0.82 40.33
N GLU A 494 -19.00 -0.61 41.55
CA GLU A 494 -17.85 0.25 41.81
C GLU A 494 -16.65 -0.64 42.16
N LEU A 495 -15.58 -0.48 41.39
CA LEU A 495 -14.35 -1.24 41.52
C LEU A 495 -13.18 -0.29 41.75
N SER A 496 -12.18 -0.70 42.53
CA SER A 496 -10.88 -0.02 42.60
C SER A 496 -9.81 -0.91 42.00
N LEU A 497 -8.87 -0.33 41.28
CA LEU A 497 -7.71 -1.03 40.76
C LEU A 497 -6.73 -1.36 41.88
N THR A 498 -6.08 -2.51 41.79
CA THR A 498 -4.93 -2.86 42.65
C THR A 498 -3.67 -2.21 42.11
N GLU A 499 -2.61 -2.04 42.94
CA GLU A 499 -1.35 -1.40 42.54
C GLU A 499 -0.59 -2.14 41.41
N THR A 500 -1.05 -3.29 41.04
CA THR A 500 -0.48 -4.14 39.96
C THR A 500 -1.35 -4.19 38.70
N GLY A 501 -2.46 -3.49 38.66
CA GLY A 501 -3.43 -3.47 37.56
C GLY A 501 -3.37 -2.24 36.65
#